data_07c0d1bf2e7d47122d39540b1d31be5a
#
_entry.id   07c0d1bf2e7d47122d39540b1d31be5a
#
_cell.length_a   1.000
_cell.length_b   1.000
_cell.length_c   1.000
_cell.angle_alpha   90.00
_cell.angle_beta   90.00
_cell.angle_gamma   90.00
#
_symmetry.space_group_name_H-M   'P 1'
#
loop_
_entity.id
_entity.type
_entity.pdbx_description
1 polymer ?
#
loop_
_entity_poly.entity_id
_entity_poly.type
_entity_poly.pdbx_seq_one_letter_code
_entity_poly.pdbx_strand_id
1 'polypeptide(L)'
;MTTPDYQKALGRKIAVERRRRGLSQPELARMVDRSVAWVSQVERGVRKVDRMSVLEALAAALDVPLAELAAEAPVVAAVTGEPPGAGGLRLVLSGAYALRAMLDGRRAPALSTLRTKTRKAWELTHAGRYTELSELLRGLVPDLETAARAVPEDQRAEVFELMAATYQACSAALAKLGEPDAAWIAADRAMAAADRAGNPLLVAAGAFRLVFVFINARRYDQAEETTRTAAEALQPMVNQGTPQAMSLWGGLTLQRAVIAAHLNDPDTAYGQLEQASQVAGRLGEGHNEYNTEFGPANVRLYEIAVAVELGDAGRALRAAAAVDTSGLSAERRARMLVDVARAHSQRRQVREAVAALLQAEANTPEQVRSHSLVRQLTSDLLTMQDPPGAELRDLSKRLTAKPD
;
A
#
# COMPACT_ATOMS: atom_id res chain seq x y z
N MET A 1 21.58 8.49 -17.96
CA MET A 1 22.63 8.59 -16.92
C MET A 1 22.55 7.38 -16.00
N THR A 2 23.67 6.80 -15.58
CA THR A 2 23.68 5.72 -14.58
C THR A 2 23.36 6.27 -13.20
N THR A 3 22.82 5.45 -12.29
CA THR A 3 22.47 5.88 -10.91
C THR A 3 23.64 6.57 -10.17
N PRO A 4 24.91 6.14 -10.32
CA PRO A 4 26.06 6.86 -9.76
C PRO A 4 26.28 8.25 -10.34
N ASP A 5 25.99 8.46 -11.63
CA ASP A 5 26.12 9.76 -12.29
C ASP A 5 25.06 10.75 -11.80
N TYR A 6 23.83 10.27 -11.58
CA TYR A 6 22.77 11.06 -10.97
C TYR A 6 23.13 11.54 -9.56
N GLN A 7 23.65 10.64 -8.71
CA GLN A 7 24.00 11.01 -7.33
C GLN A 7 25.13 12.05 -7.28
N LYS A 8 26.12 11.92 -8.16
CA LYS A 8 27.17 12.91 -8.29
C LYS A 8 26.64 14.25 -8.83
N ALA A 9 25.68 14.22 -9.76
CA ALA A 9 25.03 15.41 -10.30
C ALA A 9 24.18 16.10 -9.24
N LEU A 10 23.33 15.37 -8.52
CA LEU A 10 22.53 15.86 -7.40
C LEU A 10 23.41 16.43 -6.29
N GLY A 11 24.45 15.70 -5.88
CA GLY A 11 25.36 16.14 -4.84
C GLY A 11 26.08 17.44 -5.21
N ARG A 12 26.55 17.57 -6.45
CA ARG A 12 27.14 18.80 -6.97
C ARG A 12 26.15 19.96 -6.95
N LYS A 13 24.89 19.72 -7.34
CA LYS A 13 23.85 20.74 -7.36
C LYS A 13 23.54 21.24 -5.94
N ILE A 14 23.37 20.31 -4.98
CA ILE A 14 23.20 20.64 -3.56
C ILE A 14 24.37 21.50 -3.06
N ALA A 15 25.60 21.13 -3.38
CA ALA A 15 26.79 21.90 -2.98
C ALA A 15 26.85 23.30 -3.62
N VAL A 16 26.38 23.44 -4.86
CA VAL A 16 26.32 24.74 -5.56
C VAL A 16 25.26 25.62 -4.91
N GLU A 17 24.03 25.14 -4.70
CA GLU A 17 22.95 25.94 -4.14
C GLU A 17 23.23 26.31 -2.67
N ARG A 18 23.82 25.39 -1.89
CA ARG A 18 24.28 25.70 -0.54
C ARG A 18 25.28 26.87 -0.53
N ARG A 19 26.28 26.84 -1.42
CA ARG A 19 27.28 27.95 -1.52
C ARG A 19 26.66 29.25 -2.01
N ARG A 20 25.71 29.19 -2.96
CA ARG A 20 24.96 30.38 -3.41
C ARG A 20 24.23 31.06 -2.26
N ARG A 21 23.70 30.29 -1.31
CA ARG A 21 23.09 30.82 -0.09
C ARG A 21 24.09 31.19 1.02
N GLY A 22 25.38 31.04 0.78
CA GLY A 22 26.41 31.32 1.79
C GLY A 22 26.41 30.36 2.99
N LEU A 23 25.73 29.21 2.87
CA LEU A 23 25.63 28.25 3.95
C LEU A 23 26.87 27.37 4.03
N SER A 24 27.35 27.12 5.24
CA SER A 24 28.33 26.06 5.52
C SER A 24 27.68 24.67 5.56
N GLN A 25 28.45 23.60 5.42
CA GLN A 25 27.93 22.22 5.59
C GLN A 25 27.29 21.99 6.97
N PRO A 26 27.86 22.50 8.10
CA PRO A 26 27.20 22.39 9.41
C PRO A 26 25.84 23.11 9.49
N GLU A 27 25.69 24.25 8.83
CA GLU A 27 24.42 24.99 8.81
C GLU A 27 23.36 24.23 8.01
N LEU A 28 23.68 23.74 6.81
CA LEU A 28 22.77 22.92 6.03
C LEU A 28 22.41 21.62 6.79
N ALA A 29 23.38 21.00 7.45
CA ALA A 29 23.16 19.81 8.25
C ALA A 29 22.12 20.02 9.36
N ARG A 30 22.20 21.13 10.08
CA ARG A 30 21.22 21.53 11.10
C ARG A 30 19.83 21.77 10.50
N MET A 31 19.76 22.46 9.34
CA MET A 31 18.48 22.78 8.68
C MET A 31 17.73 21.52 8.22
N VAL A 32 18.44 20.46 7.84
CA VAL A 32 17.84 19.21 7.35
C VAL A 32 17.87 18.07 8.38
N ASP A 33 18.20 18.39 9.63
CA ASP A 33 18.31 17.41 10.73
C ASP A 33 19.19 16.21 10.38
N ARG A 34 20.43 16.49 9.95
CA ARG A 34 21.43 15.49 9.57
C ARG A 34 22.82 15.84 10.11
N SER A 35 23.72 14.85 10.11
CA SER A 35 25.11 15.09 10.49
C SER A 35 25.87 15.82 9.37
N VAL A 36 26.91 16.59 9.75
CA VAL A 36 27.83 17.23 8.79
C VAL A 36 28.48 16.21 7.86
N ALA A 37 28.85 15.04 8.41
CA ALA A 37 29.40 13.94 7.62
C ALA A 37 28.39 13.45 6.56
N TRP A 38 27.11 13.42 6.89
CA TRP A 38 26.04 13.05 5.96
C TRP A 38 25.98 14.04 4.80
N VAL A 39 25.92 15.35 5.07
CA VAL A 39 25.90 16.40 4.04
C VAL A 39 27.12 16.29 3.14
N SER A 40 28.31 16.14 3.73
CA SER A 40 29.56 15.97 2.97
C SER A 40 29.54 14.75 2.04
N GLN A 41 28.97 13.63 2.51
CA GLN A 41 28.85 12.42 1.71
C GLN A 41 27.82 12.58 0.56
N VAL A 42 26.70 13.26 0.81
CA VAL A 42 25.70 13.58 -0.21
C VAL A 42 26.29 14.51 -1.27
N GLU A 43 26.95 15.59 -0.89
CA GLU A 43 27.55 16.54 -1.83
C GLU A 43 28.63 15.90 -2.72
N ARG A 44 29.35 14.89 -2.20
CA ARG A 44 30.32 14.12 -2.99
C ARG A 44 29.68 13.01 -3.84
N GLY A 45 28.35 12.81 -3.73
CA GLY A 45 27.65 11.74 -4.43
C GLY A 45 27.98 10.32 -3.93
N VAL A 46 28.59 10.21 -2.73
CA VAL A 46 28.91 8.92 -2.09
C VAL A 46 27.70 8.35 -1.37
N ARG A 47 26.85 9.24 -0.84
CA ARG A 47 25.65 8.86 -0.15
C ARG A 47 24.41 9.27 -0.95
N LYS A 48 23.48 8.33 -1.10
CA LYS A 48 22.20 8.54 -1.77
C LYS A 48 21.27 9.39 -0.92
N VAL A 49 20.48 10.23 -1.59
CA VAL A 49 19.27 10.84 -1.04
C VAL A 49 18.10 10.04 -1.56
N ASP A 50 17.74 8.99 -0.81
CA ASP A 50 16.75 7.98 -1.26
C ASP A 50 15.33 8.32 -0.83
N ARG A 51 15.17 9.28 0.10
CA ARG A 51 13.86 9.67 0.62
C ARG A 51 13.41 10.98 0.00
N MET A 52 12.21 10.99 -0.55
CA MET A 52 11.60 12.21 -1.08
C MET A 52 11.51 13.29 0.01
N SER A 53 11.15 12.93 1.24
CA SER A 53 11.12 13.85 2.39
C SER A 53 12.47 14.51 2.68
N VAL A 54 13.57 13.81 2.48
CA VAL A 54 14.92 14.39 2.63
C VAL A 54 15.25 15.31 1.46
N LEU A 55 14.84 14.94 0.25
CA LEU A 55 15.00 15.81 -0.92
C LEU A 55 14.14 17.07 -0.81
N GLU A 56 12.92 16.94 -0.30
CA GLU A 56 12.02 18.06 0.03
C GLU A 56 12.62 18.97 1.11
N ALA A 57 13.17 18.39 2.18
CA ALA A 57 13.86 19.15 3.23
C ALA A 57 15.09 19.88 2.68
N LEU A 58 15.88 19.25 1.80
CA LEU A 58 17.00 19.90 1.12
C LEU A 58 16.52 21.02 0.18
N ALA A 59 15.46 20.80 -0.59
CA ALA A 59 14.87 21.80 -1.48
C ALA A 59 14.38 23.01 -0.69
N ALA A 60 13.66 22.80 0.40
CA ALA A 60 13.21 23.87 1.31
C ALA A 60 14.40 24.60 1.98
N ALA A 61 15.39 23.86 2.49
CA ALA A 61 16.57 24.42 3.12
C ALA A 61 17.47 25.20 2.14
N LEU A 62 17.43 24.88 0.86
CA LEU A 62 18.18 25.55 -0.20
C LEU A 62 17.37 26.62 -0.93
N ASP A 63 16.07 26.73 -0.65
CA ASP A 63 15.13 27.63 -1.30
C ASP A 63 15.09 27.45 -2.84
N VAL A 64 15.06 26.20 -3.26
CA VAL A 64 14.94 25.83 -4.67
C VAL A 64 13.73 24.93 -4.88
N PRO A 65 13.06 25.02 -6.04
CA PRO A 65 11.99 24.08 -6.36
C PRO A 65 12.47 22.64 -6.31
N LEU A 66 11.68 21.74 -5.71
CA LEU A 66 12.00 20.30 -5.66
C LEU A 66 12.30 19.74 -7.06
N ALA A 67 11.53 20.17 -8.07
CA ALA A 67 11.73 19.79 -9.47
C ALA A 67 13.14 20.16 -10.00
N GLU A 68 13.73 21.21 -9.49
CA GLU A 68 15.09 21.58 -9.86
C GLU A 68 16.15 20.66 -9.27
N LEU A 69 16.02 20.24 -8.03
CA LEU A 69 16.91 19.23 -7.44
C LEU A 69 16.70 17.86 -8.08
N ALA A 70 15.46 17.54 -8.45
CA ALA A 70 15.06 16.26 -9.04
C ALA A 70 15.24 16.22 -10.58
N ALA A 71 15.56 17.31 -11.26
CA ALA A 71 15.53 17.45 -12.72
C ALA A 71 16.40 16.42 -13.49
N GLU A 72 17.39 15.83 -12.82
CA GLU A 72 18.25 14.77 -13.36
C GLU A 72 18.04 13.44 -12.62
N ALA A 73 17.01 13.34 -11.75
CA ALA A 73 16.65 12.04 -11.22
C ALA A 73 16.46 11.12 -12.43
N PRO A 74 17.07 9.92 -12.47
CA PRO A 74 16.65 8.97 -13.46
C PRO A 74 15.15 8.87 -13.24
N VAL A 75 14.37 9.40 -14.17
CA VAL A 75 12.99 9.00 -14.33
C VAL A 75 13.14 7.49 -14.44
N VAL A 76 12.87 6.78 -13.35
CA VAL A 76 12.56 5.35 -13.45
C VAL A 76 11.48 5.39 -14.48
N ALA A 77 11.81 4.95 -15.71
CA ALA A 77 10.98 5.12 -16.88
C ALA A 77 9.60 4.69 -16.40
N ALA A 78 8.69 5.64 -16.31
CA ALA A 78 7.34 5.32 -15.91
C ALA A 78 7.00 4.18 -16.82
N VAL A 79 6.76 2.98 -16.27
CA VAL A 79 6.37 1.85 -17.08
C VAL A 79 5.16 2.37 -17.79
N THR A 80 5.32 2.67 -19.09
CA THR A 80 4.30 3.26 -19.94
C THR A 80 3.18 2.25 -20.23
N GLY A 81 3.20 1.11 -19.54
CA GLY A 81 2.19 0.06 -19.55
C GLY A 81 1.27 0.17 -18.35
N GLU A 82 -0.02 0.20 -18.60
CA GLU A 82 -1.06 0.09 -17.58
C GLU A 82 -0.93 -1.25 -16.82
N PRO A 83 -0.99 -1.28 -15.47
CA PRO A 83 -0.95 -2.54 -14.74
C PRO A 83 -2.08 -3.48 -15.16
N PRO A 84 -1.85 -4.80 -15.23
CA PRO A 84 -2.88 -5.77 -15.61
C PRO A 84 -4.15 -5.60 -14.78
N GLY A 85 -5.31 -5.50 -15.45
CA GLY A 85 -6.61 -5.31 -14.81
C GLY A 85 -6.92 -3.88 -14.34
N ALA A 86 -5.94 -2.96 -14.23
CA ALA A 86 -6.16 -1.61 -13.71
C ALA A 86 -7.17 -0.81 -14.54
N GLY A 87 -7.05 -0.82 -15.86
CA GLY A 87 -7.98 -0.13 -16.75
C GLY A 87 -9.42 -0.62 -16.63
N GLY A 88 -9.61 -1.93 -16.53
CA GLY A 88 -10.93 -2.49 -16.31
C GLY A 88 -11.50 -2.15 -14.94
N LEU A 89 -10.68 -2.16 -13.89
CA LEU A 89 -11.09 -1.74 -12.54
C LEU A 89 -11.44 -0.24 -12.51
N ARG A 90 -10.71 0.62 -13.21
CA ARG A 90 -11.06 2.05 -13.34
C ARG A 90 -12.37 2.25 -14.09
N LEU A 91 -12.61 1.49 -15.16
CA LEU A 91 -13.88 1.55 -15.91
C LEU A 91 -15.08 1.17 -15.05
N VAL A 92 -14.94 0.21 -14.13
CA VAL A 92 -15.98 -0.17 -13.17
C VAL A 92 -16.45 1.00 -12.31
N LEU A 93 -15.57 1.98 -12.06
CA LEU A 93 -15.87 3.21 -11.34
C LEU A 93 -16.54 4.27 -12.22
N SER A 94 -16.80 3.98 -13.49
CA SER A 94 -17.53 4.93 -14.35
C SER A 94 -19.02 4.98 -14.00
N GLY A 95 -19.58 6.19 -13.97
CA GLY A 95 -21.03 6.40 -13.86
C GLY A 95 -21.85 5.81 -15.02
N ALA A 96 -21.18 5.40 -16.12
CA ALA A 96 -21.82 4.78 -17.26
C ALA A 96 -22.53 3.46 -16.91
N TYR A 97 -22.03 2.72 -15.93
CA TYR A 97 -22.68 1.49 -15.46
C TYR A 97 -24.00 1.77 -14.74
N ALA A 98 -24.05 2.80 -13.89
CA ALA A 98 -25.27 3.24 -13.24
C ALA A 98 -26.30 3.75 -14.28
N LEU A 99 -25.84 4.54 -15.26
CA LEU A 99 -26.68 5.01 -16.36
C LEU A 99 -27.25 3.83 -17.15
N ARG A 100 -26.40 2.86 -17.49
CA ARG A 100 -26.83 1.66 -18.24
C ARG A 100 -27.84 0.85 -17.44
N ALA A 101 -27.63 0.66 -16.14
CA ALA A 101 -28.59 -0.03 -15.27
C ALA A 101 -29.96 0.66 -15.22
N MET A 102 -30.01 1.99 -15.38
CA MET A 102 -31.27 2.74 -15.46
C MET A 102 -32.00 2.55 -16.79
N LEU A 103 -31.25 2.41 -17.89
CA LEU A 103 -31.81 2.42 -19.26
C LEU A 103 -32.11 1.02 -19.80
N ASP A 104 -31.34 0.01 -19.41
CA ASP A 104 -31.42 -1.34 -20.00
C ASP A 104 -32.65 -2.18 -19.57
N GLY A 105 -33.42 -1.73 -18.56
CA GLY A 105 -34.60 -2.44 -18.05
C GLY A 105 -34.35 -3.90 -17.65
N ARG A 106 -33.11 -4.29 -17.40
CA ARG A 106 -32.71 -5.65 -17.05
C ARG A 106 -33.28 -6.05 -15.69
N ARG A 107 -33.69 -7.30 -15.58
CA ARG A 107 -34.06 -7.87 -14.29
C ARG A 107 -32.81 -8.06 -13.45
N ALA A 108 -32.85 -7.63 -12.18
CA ALA A 108 -31.78 -7.87 -11.23
C ALA A 108 -31.56 -9.39 -11.00
N PRO A 109 -30.31 -9.86 -10.93
CA PRO A 109 -30.01 -11.21 -10.50
C PRO A 109 -30.50 -11.48 -9.07
N ALA A 110 -30.69 -12.75 -8.72
CA ALA A 110 -31.02 -13.14 -7.35
C ALA A 110 -29.92 -12.70 -6.36
N LEU A 111 -30.29 -12.27 -5.15
CA LEU A 111 -29.35 -11.86 -4.09
C LEU A 111 -28.30 -12.92 -3.79
N SER A 112 -28.67 -14.22 -3.83
CA SER A 112 -27.70 -15.32 -3.66
C SER A 112 -26.58 -15.32 -4.69
N THR A 113 -26.88 -14.94 -5.94
CA THR A 113 -25.90 -14.79 -7.01
C THR A 113 -24.97 -13.58 -6.74
N LEU A 114 -25.54 -12.45 -6.31
CA LEU A 114 -24.79 -11.26 -5.96
C LEU A 114 -23.83 -11.51 -4.78
N ARG A 115 -24.31 -12.17 -3.71
CA ARG A 115 -23.46 -12.61 -2.57
C ARG A 115 -22.28 -13.48 -3.03
N THR A 116 -22.56 -14.46 -3.89
CA THR A 116 -21.51 -15.36 -4.40
C THR A 116 -20.47 -14.62 -5.23
N LYS A 117 -20.90 -13.70 -6.11
CA LYS A 117 -19.99 -12.90 -6.92
C LYS A 117 -19.16 -11.92 -6.05
N THR A 118 -19.78 -11.27 -5.05
CA THR A 118 -19.08 -10.37 -4.12
C THR A 118 -18.02 -11.10 -3.30
N ARG A 119 -18.34 -12.31 -2.79
CA ARG A 119 -17.34 -13.17 -2.12
C ARG A 119 -16.21 -13.54 -3.07
N LYS A 120 -16.52 -13.91 -4.32
CA LYS A 120 -15.53 -14.23 -5.34
C LYS A 120 -14.59 -13.05 -5.65
N ALA A 121 -15.11 -11.81 -5.62
CA ALA A 121 -14.29 -10.61 -5.81
C ALA A 121 -13.21 -10.51 -4.71
N TRP A 122 -13.54 -10.81 -3.46
CA TRP A 122 -12.57 -10.83 -2.37
C TRP A 122 -11.57 -11.99 -2.47
N GLU A 123 -12.02 -13.19 -2.86
CA GLU A 123 -11.11 -14.32 -3.11
C GLU A 123 -10.06 -13.96 -4.17
N LEU A 124 -10.46 -13.31 -5.27
CA LEU A 124 -9.56 -12.87 -6.32
C LEU A 124 -8.60 -11.76 -5.84
N THR A 125 -9.10 -10.83 -5.00
CA THR A 125 -8.28 -9.78 -4.39
C THR A 125 -7.19 -10.35 -3.48
N HIS A 126 -7.53 -11.31 -2.62
CA HIS A 126 -6.57 -11.99 -1.73
C HIS A 126 -5.60 -12.91 -2.50
N ALA A 127 -6.01 -13.40 -3.65
CA ALA A 127 -5.15 -14.18 -4.54
C ALA A 127 -4.23 -13.32 -5.43
N GLY A 128 -4.41 -11.97 -5.45
CA GLY A 128 -3.67 -11.07 -6.33
C GLY A 128 -3.98 -11.25 -7.82
N ARG A 129 -5.20 -11.75 -8.15
CA ARG A 129 -5.66 -12.03 -9.52
C ARG A 129 -6.52 -10.87 -10.03
N TYR A 130 -5.89 -9.74 -10.32
CA TYR A 130 -6.60 -8.47 -10.57
C TYR A 130 -7.22 -8.40 -11.96
N THR A 131 -6.66 -9.08 -12.95
CA THR A 131 -7.26 -9.22 -14.28
C THR A 131 -8.62 -9.90 -14.19
N GLU A 132 -8.70 -11.03 -13.50
CA GLU A 132 -9.97 -11.76 -13.31
C GLU A 132 -10.95 -11.01 -12.42
N LEU A 133 -10.45 -10.30 -11.40
CA LEU A 133 -11.28 -9.41 -10.59
C LEU A 133 -11.92 -8.33 -11.47
N SER A 134 -11.15 -7.71 -12.36
CA SER A 134 -11.63 -6.71 -13.31
C SER A 134 -12.76 -7.25 -14.20
N GLU A 135 -12.61 -8.46 -14.73
CA GLU A 135 -13.63 -9.12 -15.54
C GLU A 135 -14.91 -9.40 -14.73
N LEU A 136 -14.76 -9.92 -13.51
CA LEU A 136 -15.88 -10.18 -12.61
C LEU A 136 -16.66 -8.89 -12.29
N LEU A 137 -15.95 -7.82 -11.89
CA LEU A 137 -16.56 -6.56 -11.47
C LEU A 137 -17.27 -5.84 -12.61
N ARG A 138 -16.82 -6.01 -13.85
CA ARG A 138 -17.47 -5.46 -15.06
C ARG A 138 -18.92 -5.95 -15.22
N GLY A 139 -19.23 -7.16 -14.73
CA GLY A 139 -20.59 -7.67 -14.68
C GLY A 139 -21.30 -7.42 -13.34
N LEU A 140 -20.56 -7.56 -12.22
CA LEU A 140 -21.15 -7.48 -10.88
C LEU A 140 -21.64 -6.08 -10.53
N VAL A 141 -20.89 -5.02 -10.87
CA VAL A 141 -21.28 -3.65 -10.51
C VAL A 141 -22.58 -3.21 -11.20
N PRO A 142 -22.78 -3.42 -12.52
CA PRO A 142 -24.08 -3.16 -13.15
C PRO A 142 -25.21 -4.00 -12.54
N ASP A 143 -24.96 -5.26 -12.20
CA ASP A 143 -25.94 -6.15 -11.56
C ASP A 143 -26.39 -5.57 -10.20
N LEU A 144 -25.44 -5.10 -9.37
CA LEU A 144 -25.72 -4.46 -8.07
C LEU A 144 -26.46 -3.13 -8.23
N GLU A 145 -26.07 -2.30 -9.20
CA GLU A 145 -26.76 -1.05 -9.52
C GLU A 145 -28.21 -1.28 -9.94
N THR A 146 -28.47 -2.33 -10.70
CA THR A 146 -29.83 -2.74 -11.09
C THR A 146 -30.60 -3.24 -9.88
N ALA A 147 -29.99 -4.09 -9.05
CA ALA A 147 -30.60 -4.62 -7.85
C ALA A 147 -31.00 -3.53 -6.85
N ALA A 148 -30.13 -2.54 -6.63
CA ALA A 148 -30.39 -1.44 -5.71
C ALA A 148 -31.65 -0.61 -6.05
N ARG A 149 -32.11 -0.68 -7.32
CA ARG A 149 -33.33 -0.01 -7.79
C ARG A 149 -34.56 -0.92 -7.82
N ALA A 150 -34.34 -2.23 -8.01
CA ALA A 150 -35.40 -3.18 -8.31
C ALA A 150 -35.86 -4.02 -7.11
N VAL A 151 -35.02 -4.19 -6.08
CA VAL A 151 -35.37 -5.00 -4.91
C VAL A 151 -36.37 -4.31 -3.99
N PRO A 152 -37.19 -5.08 -3.25
CA PRO A 152 -38.04 -4.53 -2.17
C PRO A 152 -37.22 -3.79 -1.10
N GLU A 153 -37.87 -2.92 -0.33
CA GLU A 153 -37.25 -2.05 0.67
C GLU A 153 -36.46 -2.86 1.73
N ASP A 154 -37.03 -3.97 2.18
CA ASP A 154 -36.44 -4.88 3.18
C ASP A 154 -35.13 -5.54 2.73
N GLN A 155 -34.88 -5.63 1.43
CA GLN A 155 -33.67 -6.21 0.85
C GLN A 155 -32.65 -5.15 0.41
N ARG A 156 -33.01 -3.89 0.43
CA ARG A 156 -32.20 -2.79 -0.12
C ARG A 156 -30.91 -2.57 0.68
N ALA A 157 -30.99 -2.66 2.01
CA ALA A 157 -29.82 -2.56 2.88
C ALA A 157 -28.74 -3.60 2.53
N GLU A 158 -29.15 -4.85 2.30
CA GLU A 158 -28.22 -5.91 1.91
C GLU A 158 -27.57 -5.66 0.55
N VAL A 159 -28.31 -5.14 -0.42
CA VAL A 159 -27.71 -4.80 -1.73
C VAL A 159 -26.63 -3.73 -1.55
N PHE A 160 -26.86 -2.72 -0.70
CA PHE A 160 -25.86 -1.71 -0.40
C PHE A 160 -24.65 -2.28 0.38
N GLU A 161 -24.83 -3.24 1.26
CA GLU A 161 -23.73 -3.97 1.90
C GLU A 161 -22.87 -4.68 0.86
N LEU A 162 -23.48 -5.38 -0.10
CA LEU A 162 -22.77 -6.06 -1.20
C LEU A 162 -22.07 -5.04 -2.13
N MET A 163 -22.68 -3.89 -2.40
CA MET A 163 -22.05 -2.81 -3.15
C MET A 163 -20.81 -2.27 -2.42
N ALA A 164 -20.93 -1.98 -1.12
CA ALA A 164 -19.84 -1.50 -0.30
C ALA A 164 -18.67 -2.50 -0.31
N ALA A 165 -18.95 -3.79 -0.05
CA ALA A 165 -17.95 -4.84 -0.06
C ALA A 165 -17.27 -5.00 -1.44
N THR A 166 -18.04 -4.84 -2.53
CA THR A 166 -17.51 -4.90 -3.91
C THR A 166 -16.59 -3.72 -4.21
N TYR A 167 -16.97 -2.50 -3.86
CA TYR A 167 -16.13 -1.32 -4.04
C TYR A 167 -14.91 -1.32 -3.12
N GLN A 168 -14.99 -1.90 -1.90
CA GLN A 168 -13.83 -2.12 -1.04
C GLN A 168 -12.81 -3.07 -1.68
N ALA A 169 -13.26 -4.16 -2.31
CA ALA A 169 -12.39 -5.08 -3.04
C ALA A 169 -11.70 -4.36 -4.23
N CYS A 170 -12.45 -3.54 -4.97
CA CYS A 170 -11.92 -2.71 -6.05
C CYS A 170 -10.86 -1.71 -5.56
N SER A 171 -11.14 -1.00 -4.46
CA SER A 171 -10.21 -0.05 -3.83
C SER A 171 -8.92 -0.74 -3.38
N ALA A 172 -9.04 -1.90 -2.70
CA ALA A 172 -7.89 -2.67 -2.26
C ALA A 172 -6.99 -3.12 -3.42
N ALA A 173 -7.58 -3.59 -4.53
CA ALA A 173 -6.85 -3.98 -5.72
C ALA A 173 -6.15 -2.80 -6.39
N LEU A 174 -6.85 -1.69 -6.61
CA LEU A 174 -6.31 -0.47 -7.23
C LEU A 174 -5.17 0.12 -6.41
N ALA A 175 -5.29 0.17 -5.09
CA ALA A 175 -4.22 0.65 -4.21
C ALA A 175 -2.93 -0.20 -4.34
N LYS A 176 -3.07 -1.51 -4.50
CA LYS A 176 -1.94 -2.45 -4.69
C LYS A 176 -1.33 -2.39 -6.09
N LEU A 177 -2.13 -2.01 -7.08
CA LEU A 177 -1.67 -1.77 -8.45
C LEU A 177 -1.00 -0.40 -8.62
N GLY A 178 -0.98 0.43 -7.58
CA GLY A 178 -0.36 1.76 -7.63
C GLY A 178 -1.25 2.82 -8.31
N GLU A 179 -2.58 2.65 -8.22
CA GLU A 179 -3.60 3.55 -8.77
C GLU A 179 -4.33 4.31 -7.65
N PRO A 180 -3.66 5.22 -6.92
CA PRO A 180 -4.21 5.81 -5.70
C PRO A 180 -5.48 6.64 -5.94
N ASP A 181 -5.56 7.39 -7.05
CA ASP A 181 -6.72 8.22 -7.34
C ASP A 181 -7.97 7.37 -7.62
N ALA A 182 -7.83 6.30 -8.39
CA ALA A 182 -8.92 5.38 -8.64
C ALA A 182 -9.30 4.58 -7.38
N ALA A 183 -8.32 4.19 -6.58
CA ALA A 183 -8.56 3.54 -5.29
C ALA A 183 -9.33 4.45 -4.32
N TRP A 184 -9.04 5.75 -4.33
CA TRP A 184 -9.81 6.74 -3.56
C TRP A 184 -11.27 6.78 -3.98
N ILE A 185 -11.54 6.94 -5.28
CA ILE A 185 -12.91 6.94 -5.81
C ILE A 185 -13.66 5.67 -5.42
N ALA A 186 -13.00 4.50 -5.47
CA ALA A 186 -13.59 3.24 -5.05
C ALA A 186 -13.91 3.21 -3.55
N ALA A 187 -13.01 3.75 -2.70
CA ALA A 187 -13.22 3.83 -1.27
C ALA A 187 -14.39 4.75 -0.91
N ASP A 188 -14.49 5.93 -1.55
CA ASP A 188 -15.62 6.86 -1.36
C ASP A 188 -16.95 6.22 -1.74
N ARG A 189 -17.01 5.49 -2.86
CA ARG A 189 -18.21 4.74 -3.25
C ARG A 189 -18.56 3.65 -2.26
N ALA A 190 -17.56 2.96 -1.72
CA ALA A 190 -17.78 1.95 -0.70
C ALA A 190 -18.39 2.56 0.57
N MET A 191 -17.88 3.70 1.02
CA MET A 191 -18.40 4.42 2.19
C MET A 191 -19.83 4.93 1.94
N ALA A 192 -20.11 5.51 0.78
CA ALA A 192 -21.46 5.97 0.42
C ALA A 192 -22.47 4.81 0.35
N ALA A 193 -22.05 3.63 -0.11
CA ALA A 193 -22.89 2.43 -0.09
C ALA A 193 -23.09 1.91 1.34
N ALA A 194 -22.06 1.93 2.18
CA ALA A 194 -22.13 1.51 3.58
C ALA A 194 -23.06 2.41 4.41
N ASP A 195 -23.03 3.72 4.18
CA ASP A 195 -23.95 4.69 4.80
C ASP A 195 -25.39 4.39 4.42
N ARG A 196 -25.67 4.14 3.14
CA ARG A 196 -27.00 3.75 2.65
C ARG A 196 -27.48 2.40 3.19
N ALA A 197 -26.56 1.51 3.53
CA ALA A 197 -26.88 0.25 4.21
C ALA A 197 -27.23 0.45 5.68
N GLY A 198 -26.90 1.59 6.28
CA GLY A 198 -27.07 1.85 7.70
C GLY A 198 -26.17 0.98 8.58
N ASN A 199 -25.03 0.51 8.07
CA ASN A 199 -24.14 -0.41 8.77
C ASN A 199 -22.84 0.31 9.21
N PRO A 200 -22.71 0.74 10.50
CA PRO A 200 -21.55 1.50 10.96
C PRO A 200 -20.23 0.72 10.91
N LEU A 201 -20.26 -0.61 11.09
CA LEU A 201 -19.05 -1.43 10.94
C LEU A 201 -18.57 -1.47 9.49
N LEU A 202 -19.49 -1.45 8.55
CA LEU A 202 -19.13 -1.40 7.13
C LEU A 202 -18.59 -0.03 6.71
N VAL A 203 -19.06 1.06 7.33
CA VAL A 203 -18.46 2.41 7.20
C VAL A 203 -17.03 2.41 7.74
N ALA A 204 -16.79 1.83 8.93
CA ALA A 204 -15.45 1.68 9.49
C ALA A 204 -14.53 0.82 8.60
N ALA A 205 -15.08 -0.22 7.95
CA ALA A 205 -14.33 -1.00 6.96
C ALA A 205 -13.97 -0.16 5.72
N GLY A 206 -14.84 0.74 5.29
CA GLY A 206 -14.57 1.73 4.25
C GLY A 206 -13.44 2.70 4.66
N ALA A 207 -13.50 3.22 5.88
CA ALA A 207 -12.44 4.06 6.45
C ALA A 207 -11.08 3.33 6.48
N PHE A 208 -11.05 2.05 6.87
CA PHE A 208 -9.84 1.23 6.82
C PHE A 208 -9.24 1.17 5.41
N ARG A 209 -10.04 1.09 4.33
CA ARG A 209 -9.55 1.12 2.94
C ARG A 209 -9.05 2.52 2.56
N LEU A 210 -9.79 3.56 2.95
CA LEU A 210 -9.42 4.95 2.66
C LEU A 210 -8.08 5.32 3.29
N VAL A 211 -7.82 4.89 4.52
CA VAL A 211 -6.53 5.11 5.20
C VAL A 211 -5.38 4.50 4.39
N PHE A 212 -5.57 3.32 3.82
CA PHE A 212 -4.55 2.69 2.96
C PHE A 212 -4.24 3.56 1.72
N VAL A 213 -5.27 4.17 1.14
CA VAL A 213 -5.12 5.11 0.02
C VAL A 213 -4.36 6.36 0.46
N PHE A 214 -4.69 6.93 1.63
CA PHE A 214 -3.98 8.10 2.16
C PHE A 214 -2.51 7.82 2.46
N ILE A 215 -2.18 6.66 3.04
CA ILE A 215 -0.78 6.24 3.27
C ILE A 215 -0.02 6.17 1.94
N ASN A 216 -0.60 5.53 0.91
CA ASN A 216 0.03 5.42 -0.41
C ASN A 216 0.20 6.79 -1.10
N ALA A 217 -0.73 7.72 -0.88
CA ALA A 217 -0.67 9.09 -1.34
C ALA A 217 0.19 10.01 -0.44
N ARG A 218 0.82 9.47 0.62
CA ARG A 218 1.61 10.20 1.63
C ARG A 218 0.84 11.29 2.36
N ARG A 219 -0.47 11.14 2.46
CA ARG A 219 -1.37 12.02 3.19
C ARG A 219 -1.50 11.55 4.65
N TYR A 220 -0.40 11.63 5.39
CA TYR A 220 -0.31 11.02 6.73
C TYR A 220 -1.22 11.69 7.75
N ASP A 221 -1.44 13.01 7.67
CA ASP A 221 -2.34 13.73 8.58
C ASP A 221 -3.79 13.26 8.39
N GLN A 222 -4.25 13.13 7.14
CA GLN A 222 -5.58 12.62 6.82
C GLN A 222 -5.74 11.14 7.20
N ALA A 223 -4.68 10.34 7.01
CA ALA A 223 -4.65 8.95 7.42
C ALA A 223 -4.79 8.82 8.95
N GLU A 224 -4.03 9.59 9.73
CA GLU A 224 -4.09 9.58 11.20
C GLU A 224 -5.46 10.05 11.72
N GLU A 225 -6.00 11.13 11.19
CA GLU A 225 -7.33 11.64 11.55
C GLU A 225 -8.42 10.62 11.28
N THR A 226 -8.41 10.00 10.09
CA THR A 226 -9.39 8.98 9.71
C THR A 226 -9.29 7.75 10.59
N THR A 227 -8.06 7.27 10.87
CA THR A 227 -7.87 6.11 11.75
C THR A 227 -8.31 6.39 13.18
N ARG A 228 -7.99 7.57 13.72
CA ARG A 228 -8.36 7.98 15.06
C ARG A 228 -9.89 8.02 15.21
N THR A 229 -10.57 8.71 14.31
CA THR A 229 -12.04 8.83 14.31
C THR A 229 -12.73 7.47 14.23
N ALA A 230 -12.28 6.60 13.31
CA ALA A 230 -12.87 5.27 13.16
C ALA A 230 -12.58 4.36 14.38
N ALA A 231 -11.36 4.41 14.93
CA ALA A 231 -11.00 3.61 16.11
C ALA A 231 -11.78 4.05 17.36
N GLU A 232 -11.95 5.35 17.58
CA GLU A 232 -12.76 5.89 18.68
C GLU A 232 -14.22 5.43 18.58
N ALA A 233 -14.81 5.48 17.39
CA ALA A 233 -16.18 5.00 17.15
C ALA A 233 -16.35 3.49 17.41
N LEU A 234 -15.31 2.68 17.18
CA LEU A 234 -15.34 1.23 17.38
C LEU A 234 -15.09 0.84 18.85
N GLN A 235 -14.47 1.69 19.66
CA GLN A 235 -14.00 1.36 21.01
C GLN A 235 -15.06 0.74 21.93
N PRO A 236 -16.33 1.21 21.98
CA PRO A 236 -17.35 0.58 22.80
C PRO A 236 -17.61 -0.89 22.44
N MET A 237 -17.65 -1.21 21.14
CA MET A 237 -17.87 -2.56 20.63
C MET A 237 -16.65 -3.46 20.84
N VAL A 238 -15.43 -2.91 20.77
CA VAL A 238 -14.18 -3.62 21.08
C VAL A 238 -14.16 -4.03 22.56
N ASN A 239 -14.59 -3.15 23.45
CA ASN A 239 -14.69 -3.43 24.88
C ASN A 239 -15.70 -4.54 25.18
N GLN A 240 -16.76 -4.65 24.38
CA GLN A 240 -17.76 -5.74 24.46
C GLN A 240 -17.27 -7.05 23.83
N GLY A 241 -16.09 -7.06 23.20
CA GLY A 241 -15.51 -8.25 22.59
C GLY A 241 -16.13 -8.62 21.24
N THR A 242 -16.75 -7.67 20.51
CA THR A 242 -17.33 -7.91 19.17
C THR A 242 -16.21 -8.21 18.16
N PRO A 243 -16.13 -9.43 17.59
CA PRO A 243 -15.02 -9.82 16.70
C PRO A 243 -14.83 -8.89 15.51
N GLN A 244 -15.94 -8.45 14.90
CA GLN A 244 -15.93 -7.51 13.77
C GLN A 244 -15.29 -6.17 14.13
N ALA A 245 -15.67 -5.60 15.29
CA ALA A 245 -15.11 -4.35 15.76
C ALA A 245 -13.64 -4.52 16.16
N MET A 246 -13.28 -5.64 16.80
CA MET A 246 -11.89 -5.96 17.14
C MET A 246 -11.00 -6.07 15.91
N SER A 247 -11.48 -6.71 14.86
CA SER A 247 -10.75 -6.87 13.59
C SER A 247 -10.52 -5.52 12.89
N LEU A 248 -11.54 -4.68 12.81
CA LEU A 248 -11.44 -3.34 12.21
C LEU A 248 -10.56 -2.42 13.04
N TRP A 249 -10.79 -2.35 14.35
CA TRP A 249 -10.00 -1.53 15.26
C TRP A 249 -8.51 -1.92 15.23
N GLY A 250 -8.24 -3.23 15.28
CA GLY A 250 -6.89 -3.74 15.21
C GLY A 250 -6.21 -3.43 13.89
N GLY A 251 -6.93 -3.57 12.76
CA GLY A 251 -6.43 -3.19 11.44
C GLY A 251 -6.10 -1.70 11.34
N LEU A 252 -6.96 -0.81 11.87
CA LEU A 252 -6.71 0.63 11.93
C LEU A 252 -5.50 0.96 12.83
N THR A 253 -5.36 0.29 13.96
CA THR A 253 -4.21 0.46 14.87
C THR A 253 -2.91 0.04 14.20
N LEU A 254 -2.91 -1.05 13.42
CA LEU A 254 -1.75 -1.44 12.60
C LEU A 254 -1.39 -0.40 11.53
N GLN A 255 -2.38 0.24 10.93
CA GLN A 255 -2.13 1.34 9.99
C GLN A 255 -1.51 2.56 10.68
N ARG A 256 -1.92 2.89 11.92
CA ARG A 256 -1.28 3.93 12.73
C ARG A 256 0.18 3.61 13.02
N ALA A 257 0.51 2.34 13.29
CA ALA A 257 1.90 1.93 13.43
C ALA A 257 2.73 2.20 12.15
N VAL A 258 2.15 1.95 10.98
CA VAL A 258 2.81 2.25 9.68
C VAL A 258 2.95 3.76 9.46
N ILE A 259 1.92 4.55 9.77
CA ILE A 259 1.98 6.02 9.67
C ILE A 259 3.11 6.55 10.55
N ALA A 260 3.19 6.12 11.82
CA ALA A 260 4.24 6.53 12.75
C ALA A 260 5.64 6.13 12.24
N ALA A 261 5.78 4.93 11.65
CA ALA A 261 7.04 4.50 11.06
C ALA A 261 7.47 5.39 9.87
N HIS A 262 6.53 5.78 8.99
CA HIS A 262 6.80 6.72 7.91
C HIS A 262 7.21 8.12 8.42
N LEU A 263 6.66 8.54 9.55
CA LEU A 263 7.01 9.78 10.23
C LEU A 263 8.30 9.66 11.05
N ASN A 264 8.93 8.47 11.07
CA ASN A 264 10.14 8.14 11.84
C ASN A 264 9.95 8.30 13.37
N ASP A 265 8.77 7.93 13.87
CA ASP A 265 8.42 7.86 15.28
C ASP A 265 8.36 6.38 15.74
N PRO A 266 9.49 5.81 16.20
CA PRO A 266 9.55 4.41 16.60
C PRO A 266 8.72 4.11 17.86
N ASP A 267 8.65 5.04 18.81
CA ASP A 267 7.96 4.82 20.08
C ASP A 267 6.46 4.66 19.83
N THR A 268 5.86 5.57 19.06
CA THR A 268 4.46 5.46 18.66
C THR A 268 4.24 4.21 17.79
N ALA A 269 5.12 3.93 16.83
CA ALA A 269 4.96 2.79 15.92
C ALA A 269 4.93 1.45 16.68
N TYR A 270 5.89 1.22 17.57
CA TYR A 270 5.93 -0.02 18.36
C TYR A 270 4.84 -0.07 19.43
N GLY A 271 4.46 1.07 20.01
CA GLY A 271 3.33 1.15 20.93
C GLY A 271 1.99 0.76 20.29
N GLN A 272 1.76 1.18 19.05
CA GLN A 272 0.56 0.77 18.28
C GLN A 272 0.59 -0.73 17.93
N LEU A 273 1.75 -1.29 17.60
CA LEU A 273 1.89 -2.74 17.38
C LEU A 273 1.57 -3.55 18.63
N GLU A 274 2.02 -3.09 19.80
CA GLU A 274 1.72 -3.75 21.08
C GLU A 274 0.22 -3.74 21.39
N GLN A 275 -0.45 -2.59 21.20
CA GLN A 275 -1.91 -2.48 21.37
C GLN A 275 -2.66 -3.42 20.42
N ALA A 276 -2.26 -3.45 19.15
CA ALA A 276 -2.83 -4.36 18.16
C ALA A 276 -2.60 -5.83 18.54
N SER A 277 -1.40 -6.17 19.07
CA SER A 277 -1.06 -7.52 19.51
C SER A 277 -1.95 -8.01 20.66
N GLN A 278 -2.25 -7.15 21.64
CA GLN A 278 -3.14 -7.48 22.74
C GLN A 278 -4.56 -7.79 22.25
N VAL A 279 -5.10 -6.99 21.31
CA VAL A 279 -6.43 -7.25 20.73
C VAL A 279 -6.41 -8.49 19.85
N ALA A 280 -5.36 -8.71 19.06
CA ALA A 280 -5.20 -9.90 18.24
C ALA A 280 -5.11 -11.19 19.09
N GLY A 281 -4.41 -11.14 20.24
CA GLY A 281 -4.35 -12.27 21.18
C GLY A 281 -5.71 -12.62 21.78
N ARG A 282 -6.59 -11.64 22.00
CA ARG A 282 -7.97 -11.87 22.47
C ARG A 282 -8.87 -12.41 21.36
N LEU A 283 -8.66 -11.94 20.12
CA LEU A 283 -9.45 -12.38 18.96
C LEU A 283 -9.08 -13.81 18.53
N GLY A 284 -7.80 -14.15 18.52
CA GLY A 284 -7.28 -15.41 18.02
C GLY A 284 -7.02 -15.44 16.50
N GLU A 285 -6.70 -16.62 15.98
CA GLU A 285 -6.46 -16.85 14.55
C GLU A 285 -7.76 -17.25 13.84
N GLY A 286 -7.74 -17.19 12.50
CA GLY A 286 -8.83 -17.64 11.64
C GLY A 286 -9.92 -16.60 11.40
N HIS A 287 -9.77 -15.40 11.92
CA HIS A 287 -10.70 -14.30 11.71
C HIS A 287 -10.36 -13.49 10.45
N ASN A 288 -11.38 -13.20 9.63
CA ASN A 288 -11.26 -12.35 8.44
C ASN A 288 -12.49 -11.43 8.25
N GLU A 289 -12.97 -10.86 9.34
CA GLU A 289 -14.10 -9.92 9.33
C GLU A 289 -13.75 -8.71 8.46
N TYR A 290 -14.67 -8.34 7.59
CA TYR A 290 -14.49 -7.24 6.63
C TYR A 290 -13.20 -7.34 5.78
N ASN A 291 -12.69 -8.55 5.60
CA ASN A 291 -11.47 -8.82 4.82
C ASN A 291 -10.25 -8.02 5.30
N THR A 292 -10.13 -7.82 6.60
CA THR A 292 -8.97 -7.19 7.25
C THR A 292 -7.82 -8.17 7.41
N GLU A 293 -8.11 -9.48 7.46
CA GLU A 293 -7.17 -10.56 7.81
C GLU A 293 -6.43 -10.23 9.14
N PHE A 294 -7.13 -9.54 10.08
CA PHE A 294 -6.54 -9.17 11.35
C PHE A 294 -6.46 -10.37 12.29
N GLY A 295 -5.29 -10.55 12.91
CA GLY A 295 -4.99 -11.60 13.85
C GLY A 295 -3.51 -11.61 14.21
N PRO A 296 -3.05 -12.52 15.10
CA PRO A 296 -1.66 -12.56 15.56
C PRO A 296 -0.63 -12.65 14.42
N ALA A 297 -0.87 -13.47 13.38
CA ALA A 297 0.00 -13.58 12.23
C ALA A 297 0.12 -12.24 11.49
N ASN A 298 -1.00 -11.52 11.28
CA ASN A 298 -0.97 -10.23 10.59
C ASN A 298 -0.24 -9.14 11.39
N VAL A 299 -0.35 -9.12 12.72
CA VAL A 299 0.43 -8.21 13.57
C VAL A 299 1.93 -8.41 13.33
N ARG A 300 2.41 -9.66 13.20
CA ARG A 300 3.80 -9.97 12.86
C ARG A 300 4.21 -9.42 11.49
N LEU A 301 3.33 -9.49 10.49
CA LEU A 301 3.60 -8.89 9.17
C LEU A 301 3.80 -7.38 9.28
N TYR A 302 2.97 -6.71 10.07
CA TYR A 302 3.12 -5.26 10.29
C TYR A 302 4.37 -4.93 11.13
N GLU A 303 4.79 -5.79 12.06
CA GLU A 303 6.07 -5.64 12.76
C GLU A 303 7.25 -5.65 11.78
N ILE A 304 7.23 -6.57 10.80
CA ILE A 304 8.26 -6.63 9.74
C ILE A 304 8.25 -5.33 8.94
N ALA A 305 7.08 -4.89 8.46
CA ALA A 305 6.94 -3.69 7.63
C ALA A 305 7.42 -2.43 8.38
N VAL A 306 6.99 -2.25 9.64
CA VAL A 306 7.39 -1.14 10.52
C VAL A 306 8.89 -1.14 10.77
N ALA A 307 9.47 -2.30 11.10
CA ALA A 307 10.90 -2.41 11.35
C ALA A 307 11.73 -2.07 10.11
N VAL A 308 11.31 -2.53 8.92
CA VAL A 308 11.96 -2.17 7.65
C VAL A 308 11.87 -0.67 7.39
N GLU A 309 10.71 -0.06 7.62
CA GLU A 309 10.52 1.37 7.39
C GLU A 309 11.37 2.23 8.31
N LEU A 310 11.50 1.81 9.58
CA LEU A 310 12.38 2.45 10.57
C LEU A 310 13.89 2.15 10.34
N GLY A 311 14.24 1.24 9.42
CA GLY A 311 15.62 0.87 9.12
C GLY A 311 16.20 -0.21 10.04
N ASP A 312 15.38 -0.86 10.88
CA ASP A 312 15.80 -1.99 11.73
C ASP A 312 15.64 -3.33 11.00
N ALA A 313 16.48 -3.52 9.98
CA ALA A 313 16.50 -4.76 9.19
C ALA A 313 16.73 -6.02 10.05
N GLY A 314 17.48 -5.89 11.16
CA GLY A 314 17.73 -7.02 12.06
C GLY A 314 16.46 -7.51 12.74
N ARG A 315 15.64 -6.59 13.25
CA ARG A 315 14.33 -6.90 13.85
C ARG A 315 13.38 -7.46 12.81
N ALA A 316 13.31 -6.84 11.62
CA ALA A 316 12.46 -7.31 10.53
C ALA A 316 12.73 -8.78 10.17
N LEU A 317 14.00 -9.17 9.99
CA LEU A 317 14.37 -10.55 9.65
C LEU A 317 14.10 -11.54 10.78
N ARG A 318 14.31 -11.15 12.05
CA ARG A 318 13.94 -11.99 13.19
C ARG A 318 12.44 -12.21 13.28
N ALA A 319 11.64 -11.14 13.10
CA ALA A 319 10.20 -11.24 13.07
C ALA A 319 9.72 -12.14 11.91
N ALA A 320 10.30 -11.99 10.71
CA ALA A 320 9.95 -12.80 9.54
C ALA A 320 10.23 -14.30 9.74
N ALA A 321 11.35 -14.65 10.42
CA ALA A 321 11.69 -16.04 10.72
C ALA A 321 10.70 -16.71 11.70
N ALA A 322 9.94 -15.93 12.48
CA ALA A 322 8.99 -16.42 13.47
C ALA A 322 7.52 -16.47 12.97
N VAL A 323 7.26 -16.02 11.72
CA VAL A 323 5.90 -16.02 11.16
C VAL A 323 5.52 -17.40 10.62
N ASP A 324 4.39 -17.94 11.09
CA ASP A 324 3.70 -19.01 10.36
C ASP A 324 2.92 -18.42 9.18
N THR A 325 3.34 -18.77 7.97
CA THR A 325 2.73 -18.27 6.74
C THR A 325 1.62 -19.18 6.18
N SER A 326 1.35 -20.32 6.81
CA SER A 326 0.43 -21.34 6.29
C SER A 326 -1.01 -20.82 6.14
N GLY A 327 -1.47 -19.98 7.08
CA GLY A 327 -2.80 -19.39 7.09
C GLY A 327 -2.92 -18.06 6.32
N LEU A 328 -1.82 -17.53 5.76
CA LEU A 328 -1.84 -16.23 5.09
C LEU A 328 -2.33 -16.35 3.64
N SER A 329 -3.04 -15.31 3.16
CA SER A 329 -3.36 -15.16 1.74
C SER A 329 -2.09 -15.05 0.89
N ALA A 330 -2.20 -15.34 -0.42
CA ALA A 330 -1.08 -15.21 -1.35
C ALA A 330 -0.55 -13.76 -1.37
N GLU A 331 -1.48 -12.80 -1.30
CA GLU A 331 -1.16 -11.37 -1.24
C GLU A 331 -0.32 -11.03 0.00
N ARG A 332 -0.71 -11.51 1.18
CA ARG A 332 0.01 -11.27 2.43
C ARG A 332 1.40 -11.87 2.42
N ARG A 333 1.53 -13.10 1.91
CA ARG A 333 2.85 -13.75 1.75
C ARG A 333 3.75 -12.96 0.81
N ALA A 334 3.23 -12.51 -0.34
CA ALA A 334 4.02 -11.74 -1.29
C ALA A 334 4.47 -10.39 -0.69
N ARG A 335 3.59 -9.68 0.02
CA ARG A 335 3.92 -8.43 0.70
C ARG A 335 5.02 -8.63 1.75
N MET A 336 4.89 -9.64 2.60
CA MET A 336 5.92 -9.99 3.58
C MET A 336 7.28 -10.26 2.91
N LEU A 337 7.30 -11.02 1.82
CA LEU A 337 8.51 -11.33 1.09
C LEU A 337 9.16 -10.09 0.46
N VAL A 338 8.37 -9.11 0.01
CA VAL A 338 8.89 -7.81 -0.44
C VAL A 338 9.55 -7.05 0.71
N ASP A 339 8.94 -7.03 1.90
CA ASP A 339 9.53 -6.39 3.07
C ASP A 339 10.80 -7.13 3.54
N VAL A 340 10.83 -8.46 3.50
CA VAL A 340 12.02 -9.28 3.75
C VAL A 340 13.14 -8.94 2.75
N ALA A 341 12.80 -8.79 1.46
CA ALA A 341 13.76 -8.38 0.45
C ALA A 341 14.35 -6.98 0.73
N ARG A 342 13.50 -6.03 1.19
CA ARG A 342 13.96 -4.70 1.63
C ARG A 342 14.92 -4.80 2.81
N ALA A 343 14.61 -5.63 3.81
CA ALA A 343 15.49 -5.86 4.97
C ALA A 343 16.85 -6.43 4.56
N HIS A 344 16.87 -7.42 3.67
CA HIS A 344 18.12 -7.96 3.12
C HIS A 344 18.89 -6.91 2.32
N SER A 345 18.21 -6.09 1.51
CA SER A 345 18.85 -5.00 0.77
C SER A 345 19.47 -3.95 1.69
N GLN A 346 18.81 -3.57 2.78
CA GLN A 346 19.38 -2.68 3.81
C GLN A 346 20.68 -3.23 4.43
N ARG A 347 20.79 -4.55 4.50
CA ARG A 347 21.98 -5.26 4.98
C ARG A 347 22.97 -5.60 3.86
N ARG A 348 22.75 -5.19 2.63
CA ARG A 348 23.54 -5.49 1.43
C ARG A 348 23.64 -7.00 1.12
N GLN A 349 22.65 -7.77 1.52
CA GLN A 349 22.53 -9.20 1.26
C GLN A 349 21.75 -9.39 -0.06
N VAL A 350 22.42 -9.15 -1.19
CA VAL A 350 21.78 -9.07 -2.52
C VAL A 350 21.14 -10.41 -2.92
N ARG A 351 21.83 -11.54 -2.67
CA ARG A 351 21.30 -12.87 -3.06
C ARG A 351 20.01 -13.20 -2.33
N GLU A 352 19.96 -12.95 -1.03
CA GLU A 352 18.80 -13.19 -0.19
C GLU A 352 17.64 -12.25 -0.58
N ALA A 353 17.94 -10.99 -0.90
CA ALA A 353 16.93 -10.04 -1.37
C ALA A 353 16.30 -10.50 -2.70
N VAL A 354 17.12 -10.96 -3.66
CA VAL A 354 16.64 -11.49 -4.94
C VAL A 354 15.79 -12.74 -4.75
N ALA A 355 16.24 -13.68 -3.90
CA ALA A 355 15.49 -14.91 -3.61
C ALA A 355 14.10 -14.58 -3.03
N ALA A 356 14.01 -13.62 -2.10
CA ALA A 356 12.74 -13.18 -1.53
C ALA A 356 11.82 -12.53 -2.59
N LEU A 357 12.36 -11.69 -3.50
CA LEU A 357 11.58 -11.09 -4.60
C LEU A 357 11.06 -12.14 -5.59
N LEU A 358 11.85 -13.14 -5.93
CA LEU A 358 11.42 -14.24 -6.81
C LEU A 358 10.29 -15.06 -6.17
N GLN A 359 10.37 -15.33 -4.87
CA GLN A 359 9.29 -15.98 -4.14
C GLN A 359 8.04 -15.10 -4.07
N ALA A 360 8.17 -13.79 -3.89
CA ALA A 360 7.05 -12.86 -3.93
C ALA A 360 6.35 -12.87 -5.30
N GLU A 361 7.14 -12.81 -6.39
CA GLU A 361 6.62 -12.87 -7.76
C GLU A 361 5.88 -14.18 -8.03
N ALA A 362 6.37 -15.31 -7.53
CA ALA A 362 5.70 -16.60 -7.67
C ALA A 362 4.34 -16.65 -6.96
N ASN A 363 4.17 -15.90 -5.85
CA ASN A 363 2.88 -15.84 -5.13
C ASN A 363 1.85 -14.96 -5.84
N THR A 364 2.24 -13.75 -6.28
CA THR A 364 1.33 -12.77 -6.90
C THR A 364 2.03 -12.00 -8.01
N PRO A 365 2.18 -12.59 -9.21
CA PRO A 365 2.95 -11.98 -10.30
C PRO A 365 2.40 -10.62 -10.75
N GLU A 366 1.07 -10.47 -10.87
CA GLU A 366 0.46 -9.21 -11.29
C GLU A 366 0.78 -8.06 -10.31
N GLN A 367 0.65 -8.31 -9.01
CA GLN A 367 0.94 -7.31 -7.97
C GLN A 367 2.43 -6.95 -7.94
N VAL A 368 3.31 -7.96 -7.88
CA VAL A 368 4.75 -7.73 -7.71
C VAL A 368 5.32 -7.00 -8.92
N ARG A 369 4.93 -7.36 -10.15
CA ARG A 369 5.39 -6.70 -11.36
C ARG A 369 4.88 -5.27 -11.50
N SER A 370 3.70 -4.98 -10.99
CA SER A 370 3.11 -3.63 -11.02
C SER A 370 3.64 -2.72 -9.91
N HIS A 371 4.25 -3.28 -8.85
CA HIS A 371 4.62 -2.51 -7.66
C HIS A 371 5.87 -1.64 -7.90
N SER A 372 5.72 -0.31 -7.77
CA SER A 372 6.81 0.65 -7.96
C SER A 372 8.01 0.40 -7.05
N LEU A 373 7.75 0.07 -5.77
CA LEU A 373 8.78 -0.24 -4.79
C LEU A 373 9.63 -1.46 -5.19
N VAL A 374 9.02 -2.51 -5.78
CA VAL A 374 9.75 -3.70 -6.24
C VAL A 374 10.67 -3.34 -7.41
N ARG A 375 10.20 -2.51 -8.34
CA ARG A 375 11.03 -2.02 -9.44
C ARG A 375 12.21 -1.19 -8.93
N GLN A 376 11.97 -0.28 -7.99
CA GLN A 376 13.03 0.53 -7.39
C GLN A 376 14.03 -0.35 -6.64
N LEU A 377 13.55 -1.28 -5.79
CA LEU A 377 14.42 -2.19 -5.06
C LEU A 377 15.30 -3.03 -6.01
N THR A 378 14.71 -3.56 -7.10
CA THR A 378 15.44 -4.31 -8.12
C THR A 378 16.52 -3.44 -8.79
N SER A 379 16.22 -2.19 -9.10
CA SER A 379 17.20 -1.22 -9.62
C SER A 379 18.34 -0.97 -8.63
N ASP A 380 18.04 -0.84 -7.34
CA ASP A 380 19.04 -0.66 -6.30
C ASP A 380 19.94 -1.89 -6.16
N LEU A 381 19.34 -3.09 -6.19
CA LEU A 381 20.11 -4.35 -6.13
C LEU A 381 21.05 -4.51 -7.34
N LEU A 382 20.63 -4.10 -8.54
CA LEU A 382 21.50 -4.08 -9.72
C LEU A 382 22.73 -3.19 -9.55
N THR A 383 22.60 -2.09 -8.79
CA THR A 383 23.74 -1.20 -8.50
C THR A 383 24.65 -1.70 -7.37
N MET A 384 24.14 -2.58 -6.52
CA MET A 384 24.89 -3.13 -5.38
C MET A 384 25.84 -4.28 -5.77
N GLN A 385 25.58 -4.94 -6.91
CA GLN A 385 26.33 -6.09 -7.39
C GLN A 385 26.80 -5.87 -8.84
N ASP A 386 28.10 -5.86 -9.05
CA ASP A 386 28.73 -5.73 -10.38
C ASP A 386 29.74 -6.86 -10.61
N PRO A 387 29.55 -7.77 -11.59
CA PRO A 387 28.37 -7.89 -12.44
C PRO A 387 27.15 -8.47 -11.71
N PRO A 388 25.92 -8.03 -12.08
CA PRO A 388 24.71 -8.56 -11.46
C PRO A 388 24.46 -10.02 -11.83
N GLY A 389 23.91 -10.80 -10.89
CA GLY A 389 23.55 -12.20 -11.09
C GLY A 389 22.49 -12.40 -12.19
N ALA A 390 22.45 -13.60 -12.78
CA ALA A 390 21.50 -13.90 -13.87
C ALA A 390 20.03 -13.73 -13.43
N GLU A 391 19.68 -14.26 -12.25
CA GLU A 391 18.32 -14.16 -11.69
C GLU A 391 17.85 -12.71 -11.51
N LEU A 392 18.73 -11.83 -11.03
CA LEU A 392 18.43 -10.40 -10.86
C LEU A 392 18.22 -9.71 -12.20
N ARG A 393 19.03 -10.02 -13.22
CA ARG A 393 18.85 -9.49 -14.57
C ARG A 393 17.53 -9.95 -15.20
N ASP A 394 17.17 -11.21 -15.02
CA ASP A 394 15.92 -11.76 -15.58
C ASP A 394 14.69 -11.24 -14.84
N LEU A 395 14.75 -11.07 -13.51
CA LEU A 395 13.72 -10.38 -12.74
C LEU A 395 13.54 -8.95 -13.26
N SER A 396 14.62 -8.19 -13.44
CA SER A 396 14.57 -6.82 -13.95
C SER A 396 13.90 -6.73 -15.33
N LYS A 397 14.20 -7.67 -16.24
CA LYS A 397 13.54 -7.72 -17.57
C LYS A 397 12.03 -7.93 -17.43
N ARG A 398 11.58 -8.86 -16.59
CA ARG A 398 10.15 -9.13 -16.37
C ARG A 398 9.40 -7.94 -15.77
N LEU A 399 10.06 -7.18 -14.86
CA LEU A 399 9.50 -5.99 -14.23
C LEU A 399 9.40 -4.77 -15.19
N THR A 400 10.20 -4.77 -16.26
CA THR A 400 10.23 -3.70 -17.28
C THR A 400 9.52 -4.08 -18.59
N ALA A 401 9.17 -5.36 -18.76
CA ALA A 401 8.39 -5.82 -19.90
C ALA A 401 7.00 -5.17 -19.89
N LYS A 402 6.53 -4.74 -21.08
CA LYS A 402 5.13 -4.33 -21.23
C LYS A 402 4.25 -5.55 -20.96
N PRO A 403 3.16 -5.41 -20.20
CA PRO A 403 2.14 -6.46 -20.18
C PRO A 403 1.60 -6.67 -21.58
N ASP A 404 1.52 -7.94 -22.00
CA ASP A 404 0.92 -8.36 -23.27
C ASP A 404 -0.58 -8.03 -23.32
#